data_8eff47b6292ccfbfff5b6a552dafd74b
#
_entry.id   8eff47b6292ccfbfff5b6a552dafd74b
#
_cell.length_a   1.000
_cell.length_b   1.000
_cell.length_c   1.000
_cell.angle_alpha   90.00
_cell.angle_beta   90.00
_cell.angle_gamma   90.00
#
_symmetry.space_group_name_H-M   'P 1'
#
loop_
_entity.id
_entity.type
_entity.pdbx_description
1 polymer ?
#
loop_
_entity_poly.entity_id
_entity_poly.type
_entity_poly.pdbx_seq_one_letter_code
_entity_poly.pdbx_strand_id
1 'polypeptide(L)'
;MTLKISNYNKEELKEALTETQIVGHSIWHEQDLSAEELATLMKSIGDCETPDLFMNPKETPEIFLVTGKKDEEGKKLGMFGDTELGWHSNGNSRHNVDKILIALYCVKEDDNTCLSICNTTRPFAELSEEKKEYYRSLTIKLKFKNDTIYHLEENDPELEFMSASKGSIRKLVGIHPHTGEEYFYFPYHFICDIWEGKKKVNDYKPIIEDLKKIIFKSKHQTHHIFKEGDLLLMDQFSSLHRRTPVYDNNRLLWRVASDYRNIF
;
A
#
# COMPACT_ATOMS: atom_id res chain seq x y z
N MET A 1 -8.54 1.17 28.95
CA MET A 1 -7.17 1.66 28.70
C MET A 1 -6.81 1.12 27.34
N THR A 2 -6.66 1.98 26.34
CA THR A 2 -6.35 1.55 24.97
C THR A 2 -4.94 0.98 24.94
N LEU A 3 -4.76 -0.22 24.38
CA LEU A 3 -3.46 -0.84 24.25
C LEU A 3 -2.63 -0.03 23.23
N LYS A 4 -1.46 0.45 23.65
CA LYS A 4 -0.53 1.15 22.76
C LYS A 4 0.47 0.15 22.17
N ILE A 5 0.52 0.07 20.84
CA ILE A 5 1.42 -0.84 20.11
C ILE A 5 2.90 -0.58 20.44
N SER A 6 3.27 0.66 20.76
CA SER A 6 4.61 1.03 21.21
C SER A 6 5.08 0.35 22.50
N ASN A 7 4.13 -0.18 23.29
CA ASN A 7 4.40 -0.90 24.56
C ASN A 7 4.56 -2.42 24.36
N TYR A 8 4.36 -2.93 23.14
CA TYR A 8 4.46 -4.34 22.86
C TYR A 8 5.91 -4.81 22.91
N ASN A 9 6.15 -5.95 23.54
CA ASN A 9 7.41 -6.65 23.39
C ASN A 9 7.49 -7.33 22.01
N LYS A 10 8.64 -7.93 21.71
CA LYS A 10 8.89 -8.51 20.38
C LYS A 10 7.89 -9.63 20.01
N GLU A 11 7.50 -10.47 20.94
CA GLU A 11 6.57 -11.59 20.68
C GLU A 11 5.14 -11.07 20.44
N GLU A 12 4.66 -10.13 21.25
CA GLU A 12 3.36 -9.47 21.06
C GLU A 12 3.30 -8.73 19.73
N LEU A 13 4.38 -8.04 19.36
CA LEU A 13 4.48 -7.35 18.08
C LEU A 13 4.47 -8.34 16.91
N LYS A 14 5.17 -9.47 17.04
CA LYS A 14 5.18 -10.54 16.05
C LYS A 14 3.79 -11.15 15.84
N GLU A 15 3.07 -11.41 16.92
CA GLU A 15 1.69 -11.93 16.85
C GLU A 15 0.76 -10.95 16.13
N ALA A 16 0.77 -9.66 16.52
CA ALA A 16 -0.02 -8.61 15.90
C ALA A 16 0.32 -8.44 14.40
N LEU A 17 1.60 -8.51 14.03
CA LEU A 17 2.04 -8.41 12.65
C LEU A 17 1.70 -9.66 11.82
N THR A 18 1.69 -10.85 12.44
CA THR A 18 1.21 -12.07 11.78
C THR A 18 -0.25 -11.94 11.40
N GLU A 19 -1.10 -11.43 12.31
CA GLU A 19 -2.50 -11.16 12.02
C GLU A 19 -2.66 -10.11 10.91
N THR A 20 -1.85 -9.04 10.95
CA THR A 20 -1.81 -8.02 9.90
C THR A 20 -1.50 -8.62 8.52
N GLN A 21 -0.56 -9.56 8.43
CA GLN A 21 -0.22 -10.24 7.17
C GLN A 21 -1.35 -11.13 6.65
N ILE A 22 -2.09 -11.81 7.54
CA ILE A 22 -3.22 -12.69 7.17
C ILE A 22 -4.42 -11.86 6.70
N VAL A 23 -4.76 -10.80 7.45
CA VAL A 23 -5.92 -9.95 7.18
C VAL A 23 -5.62 -8.88 6.11
N GLY A 24 -4.35 -8.56 5.90
CA GLY A 24 -3.85 -7.53 4.99
C GLY A 24 -3.66 -6.17 5.67
N HIS A 25 -4.23 -5.95 6.84
CA HIS A 25 -4.09 -4.71 7.61
C HIS A 25 -4.50 -4.90 9.08
N SER A 26 -4.07 -3.97 9.93
CA SER A 26 -4.60 -3.76 11.28
C SER A 26 -4.73 -2.26 11.57
N ILE A 27 -5.68 -1.89 12.44
CA ILE A 27 -5.94 -0.51 12.83
C ILE A 27 -5.87 -0.42 14.36
N TRP A 28 -5.06 0.52 14.84
CA TRP A 28 -4.81 0.79 16.24
C TRP A 28 -5.28 2.20 16.55
N HIS A 29 -6.36 2.32 17.31
CA HIS A 29 -6.96 3.61 17.65
C HIS A 29 -6.27 4.28 18.83
N GLU A 30 -6.41 5.60 18.93
CA GLU A 30 -5.97 6.40 20.08
C GLU A 30 -4.47 6.22 20.42
N GLN A 31 -3.63 6.00 19.41
CA GLN A 31 -2.19 5.91 19.58
C GLN A 31 -1.62 7.33 19.69
N ASP A 32 -0.94 7.64 20.78
CA ASP A 32 -0.32 8.96 21.01
C ASP A 32 1.19 8.82 20.73
N LEU A 33 1.56 8.92 19.45
CA LEU A 33 2.93 8.72 18.98
C LEU A 33 3.52 10.03 18.46
N SER A 34 4.69 10.37 18.95
CA SER A 34 5.54 11.35 18.28
C SER A 34 6.13 10.78 16.96
N ALA A 35 6.71 11.63 16.14
CA ALA A 35 7.38 11.20 14.92
C ALA A 35 8.54 10.24 15.19
N GLU A 36 9.33 10.51 16.24
CA GLU A 36 10.44 9.69 16.69
C GLU A 36 9.98 8.32 17.22
N GLU A 37 8.85 8.28 17.95
CA GLU A 37 8.27 7.04 18.46
C GLU A 37 7.75 6.17 17.32
N LEU A 38 7.07 6.74 16.33
CA LEU A 38 6.64 6.02 15.14
C LEU A 38 7.84 5.48 14.36
N ALA A 39 8.86 6.29 14.12
CA ALA A 39 10.07 5.86 13.43
C ALA A 39 10.80 4.75 14.21
N THR A 40 10.88 4.85 15.53
CA THR A 40 11.49 3.84 16.40
C THR A 40 10.72 2.53 16.38
N LEU A 41 9.38 2.58 16.46
CA LEU A 41 8.51 1.42 16.32
C LEU A 41 8.78 0.71 14.99
N MET A 42 8.75 1.43 13.87
CA MET A 42 8.92 0.84 12.55
C MET A 42 10.32 0.27 12.32
N LYS A 43 11.37 0.91 12.85
CA LYS A 43 12.74 0.39 12.86
C LYS A 43 12.89 -0.87 13.71
N SER A 44 12.12 -1.01 14.79
CA SER A 44 12.12 -2.26 15.59
C SER A 44 11.54 -3.45 14.81
N ILE A 45 10.66 -3.19 13.83
CA ILE A 45 10.07 -4.21 12.96
C ILE A 45 11.02 -4.59 11.84
N GLY A 46 11.68 -3.63 11.21
CA GLY A 46 12.59 -3.87 10.10
C GLY A 46 13.28 -2.62 9.58
N ASP A 47 13.94 -2.75 8.43
CA ASP A 47 14.60 -1.62 7.78
C ASP A 47 13.57 -0.71 7.12
N CYS A 48 13.64 0.56 7.44
CA CYS A 48 12.75 1.57 6.88
C CYS A 48 13.29 2.15 5.57
N GLU A 49 12.37 2.53 4.68
CA GLU A 49 12.69 3.33 3.49
C GLU A 49 13.02 4.77 3.94
N THR A 50 14.12 5.33 3.41
CA THR A 50 14.54 6.70 3.65
C THR A 50 14.74 7.41 2.31
N PRO A 51 13.67 7.73 1.59
CA PRO A 51 13.81 8.33 0.26
C PRO A 51 14.16 9.81 0.34
N ASP A 52 15.07 10.18 -0.51
CA ASP A 52 15.65 11.53 -0.62
C ASP A 52 14.78 12.51 -1.45
N LEU A 53 13.48 12.26 -1.55
CA LEU A 53 12.66 12.88 -2.61
C LEU A 53 11.74 13.99 -2.17
N PHE A 54 11.42 14.09 -0.90
CA PHE A 54 10.47 15.06 -0.39
C PHE A 54 10.96 15.65 0.93
N MET A 55 10.31 16.73 1.37
CA MET A 55 10.61 17.40 2.63
C MET A 55 10.29 16.50 3.82
N ASN A 56 11.01 15.38 3.91
CA ASN A 56 10.98 14.54 5.11
C ASN A 56 11.51 15.36 6.28
N PRO A 57 10.94 15.22 7.48
CA PRO A 57 11.54 15.79 8.66
C PRO A 57 13.01 15.32 8.77
N LYS A 58 13.95 16.24 8.96
CA LYS A 58 15.38 15.90 8.98
C LYS A 58 15.74 14.92 10.11
N GLU A 59 15.02 15.02 11.22
CA GLU A 59 15.19 14.22 12.42
C GLU A 59 14.62 12.80 12.26
N THR A 60 13.63 12.63 11.38
CA THR A 60 12.95 11.35 11.09
C THR A 60 12.82 11.13 9.58
N PRO A 61 13.93 10.88 8.88
CA PRO A 61 13.95 10.78 7.41
C PRO A 61 13.15 9.61 6.85
N GLU A 62 12.73 8.67 7.68
CA GLU A 62 11.86 7.54 7.32
C GLU A 62 10.40 7.97 7.15
N ILE A 63 10.01 9.14 7.69
CA ILE A 63 8.63 9.61 7.63
C ILE A 63 8.38 10.38 6.36
N PHE A 64 7.36 9.97 5.65
CA PHE A 64 6.76 10.72 4.55
C PHE A 64 5.52 11.45 5.00
N LEU A 65 5.38 12.69 4.59
CA LEU A 65 4.15 13.44 4.77
C LEU A 65 3.16 13.10 3.66
N VAL A 66 2.00 12.60 4.03
CA VAL A 66 0.85 12.40 3.11
C VAL A 66 -0.15 13.52 3.40
N THR A 67 -0.09 14.57 2.61
CA THR A 67 -0.88 15.81 2.81
C THR A 67 -1.08 16.53 1.49
N GLY A 68 -2.18 17.27 1.37
CA GLY A 68 -2.41 18.24 0.29
C GLY A 68 -1.83 19.63 0.55
N LYS A 69 -1.17 19.85 1.71
CA LYS A 69 -0.59 21.16 2.06
C LYS A 69 0.49 21.58 1.10
N LYS A 70 0.55 22.91 0.90
CA LYS A 70 1.63 23.59 0.19
C LYS A 70 2.26 24.61 1.12
N ASP A 71 3.53 24.95 0.87
CA ASP A 71 4.21 26.06 1.54
C ASP A 71 3.74 27.44 1.01
N GLU A 72 4.32 28.49 1.54
CA GLU A 72 4.01 29.89 1.14
C GLU A 72 4.36 30.17 -0.34
N GLU A 73 5.26 29.39 -0.93
CA GLU A 73 5.67 29.48 -2.33
C GLU A 73 4.81 28.59 -3.26
N GLY A 74 3.83 27.85 -2.70
CA GLY A 74 2.94 26.94 -3.43
C GLY A 74 3.54 25.57 -3.71
N LYS A 75 4.69 25.23 -3.15
CA LYS A 75 5.35 23.93 -3.29
C LYS A 75 4.67 22.90 -2.39
N LYS A 76 4.45 21.69 -2.92
CA LYS A 76 3.86 20.58 -2.15
C LYS A 76 4.72 20.22 -0.94
N LEU A 77 4.08 20.02 0.21
CA LEU A 77 4.71 19.58 1.45
C LEU A 77 4.67 18.06 1.63
N GLY A 78 3.96 17.33 0.80
CA GLY A 78 3.82 15.88 0.90
C GLY A 78 3.44 15.25 -0.42
N MET A 79 3.32 13.92 -0.38
CA MET A 79 2.95 13.10 -1.53
C MET A 79 1.44 12.97 -1.71
N PHE A 80 1.03 12.65 -2.95
CA PHE A 80 -0.32 12.21 -3.33
C PHE A 80 -1.43 13.24 -3.18
N GLY A 81 -1.11 14.51 -3.00
CA GLY A 81 -2.02 15.64 -3.11
C GLY A 81 -3.44 15.40 -2.59
N ASP A 82 -4.41 15.95 -3.30
CA ASP A 82 -5.84 15.98 -2.98
C ASP A 82 -6.69 15.06 -3.87
N THR A 83 -6.13 14.48 -4.94
CA THR A 83 -6.88 13.66 -5.91
C THR A 83 -7.22 12.26 -5.37
N GLU A 84 -8.19 11.60 -6.01
CA GLU A 84 -8.48 10.19 -5.76
C GLU A 84 -7.29 9.32 -6.12
N LEU A 85 -7.03 8.28 -5.31
CA LEU A 85 -6.09 7.22 -5.63
C LEU A 85 -6.83 5.91 -5.84
N GLY A 86 -6.76 5.34 -7.03
CA GLY A 86 -7.36 4.06 -7.35
C GLY A 86 -6.68 2.88 -6.64
N TRP A 87 -7.24 1.67 -6.78
CA TRP A 87 -6.72 0.46 -6.16
C TRP A 87 -5.28 0.17 -6.57
N HIS A 88 -4.36 0.17 -5.62
CA HIS A 88 -2.93 -0.08 -5.83
C HIS A 88 -2.29 -0.69 -4.58
N SER A 89 -1.06 -1.14 -4.72
CA SER A 89 -0.09 -1.31 -3.64
C SER A 89 1.13 -0.45 -3.93
N ASN A 90 1.90 -0.06 -2.92
CA ASN A 90 3.05 0.82 -3.14
C ASN A 90 4.20 0.09 -3.86
N GLY A 91 4.94 0.83 -4.68
CA GLY A 91 6.12 0.30 -5.37
C GLY A 91 5.83 -0.67 -6.53
N ASN A 92 4.61 -0.70 -7.06
CA ASN A 92 4.17 -1.64 -8.12
C ASN A 92 5.06 -1.67 -9.36
N SER A 93 5.60 -0.54 -9.75
CA SER A 93 6.44 -0.41 -10.93
C SER A 93 7.92 -0.74 -10.67
N ARG A 94 8.32 -0.91 -9.42
CA ARG A 94 9.69 -1.26 -9.04
C ARG A 94 9.95 -2.75 -9.21
N HIS A 95 11.18 -3.09 -9.58
CA HIS A 95 11.57 -4.49 -9.79
C HIS A 95 11.55 -5.30 -8.48
N ASN A 96 12.01 -4.70 -7.39
CA ASN A 96 11.97 -5.27 -6.04
C ASN A 96 11.07 -4.42 -5.15
N VAL A 97 10.04 -5.04 -4.57
CA VAL A 97 9.26 -4.46 -3.47
C VAL A 97 9.72 -5.18 -2.21
N ASP A 98 10.63 -4.56 -1.50
CA ASP A 98 11.22 -5.08 -0.26
C ASP A 98 10.60 -4.43 1.00
N LYS A 99 10.03 -3.23 0.87
CA LYS A 99 9.34 -2.54 1.95
C LYS A 99 7.83 -2.82 1.88
N ILE A 100 7.47 -3.95 2.44
CA ILE A 100 6.13 -4.54 2.29
C ILE A 100 5.16 -4.17 3.41
N LEU A 101 5.63 -3.63 4.53
CA LEU A 101 4.81 -3.09 5.59
C LEU A 101 4.71 -1.57 5.46
N ILE A 102 3.49 -1.06 5.35
CA ILE A 102 3.21 0.38 5.36
C ILE A 102 2.49 0.75 6.63
N ALA A 103 3.04 1.70 7.36
CA ALA A 103 2.37 2.39 8.45
C ALA A 103 1.80 3.73 7.96
N LEU A 104 0.57 4.04 8.35
CA LEU A 104 -0.06 5.36 8.21
C LEU A 104 -0.55 5.79 9.57
N TYR A 105 0.03 6.85 10.12
CA TYR A 105 -0.38 7.44 11.39
C TYR A 105 -1.09 8.78 11.15
N CYS A 106 -2.27 8.93 11.73
CA CYS A 106 -3.08 10.13 11.56
C CYS A 106 -2.69 11.22 12.56
N VAL A 107 -2.07 12.27 12.04
CA VAL A 107 -1.74 13.50 12.81
C VAL A 107 -2.86 14.51 12.76
N LYS A 108 -3.53 14.62 11.59
CA LYS A 108 -4.68 15.49 11.37
C LYS A 108 -5.67 14.81 10.45
N GLU A 109 -6.90 14.65 10.93
CA GLU A 109 -7.98 13.96 10.24
C GLU A 109 -8.64 14.80 9.13
N ASP A 110 -9.36 14.11 8.24
CA ASP A 110 -10.38 14.62 7.33
C ASP A 110 -11.53 13.63 7.33
N ASP A 111 -12.65 14.03 7.91
CA ASP A 111 -13.85 13.19 8.10
C ASP A 111 -14.49 12.72 6.80
N ASN A 112 -14.16 13.32 5.67
CA ASN A 112 -14.72 13.01 4.36
C ASN A 112 -13.79 12.13 3.50
N THR A 113 -12.53 11.95 3.92
CA THR A 113 -11.56 11.14 3.19
C THR A 113 -11.54 9.71 3.72
N CYS A 114 -11.94 8.78 2.86
CA CYS A 114 -11.98 7.34 3.18
C CYS A 114 -10.81 6.60 2.52
N LEU A 115 -10.10 5.78 3.30
CA LEU A 115 -9.19 4.76 2.81
C LEU A 115 -9.94 3.42 2.75
N SER A 116 -9.97 2.79 1.59
CA SER A 116 -10.49 1.44 1.45
C SER A 116 -9.32 0.47 1.28
N ILE A 117 -9.36 -0.66 1.99
CA ILE A 117 -8.34 -1.70 1.95
C ILE A 117 -9.04 -2.99 1.52
N CYS A 118 -8.45 -3.72 0.59
CA CYS A 118 -8.97 -4.98 0.09
C CYS A 118 -7.97 -6.09 0.34
N ASN A 119 -8.37 -7.10 1.11
CA ASN A 119 -7.58 -8.32 1.26
C ASN A 119 -7.51 -9.08 -0.07
N THR A 120 -6.35 -9.59 -0.46
CA THR A 120 -6.11 -10.28 -1.73
C THR A 120 -5.84 -11.78 -1.57
N THR A 121 -5.66 -12.26 -0.34
CA THR A 121 -5.48 -13.68 0.00
C THR A 121 -6.81 -14.42 0.00
N ARG A 122 -7.81 -13.90 0.71
CA ARG A 122 -9.14 -14.53 0.82
C ARG A 122 -9.83 -14.77 -0.53
N PRO A 123 -9.90 -13.76 -1.46
CA PRO A 123 -10.52 -14.00 -2.76
C PRO A 123 -9.82 -15.10 -3.56
N PHE A 124 -8.50 -15.29 -3.40
CA PHE A 124 -7.79 -16.41 -4.02
C PHE A 124 -8.14 -17.74 -3.36
N ALA A 125 -8.13 -17.82 -2.02
CA ALA A 125 -8.44 -19.02 -1.27
C ALA A 125 -9.85 -19.60 -1.58
N GLU A 126 -10.82 -18.72 -1.86
CA GLU A 126 -12.22 -19.08 -2.17
C GLU A 126 -12.43 -19.65 -3.58
N LEU A 127 -11.42 -19.69 -4.43
CA LEU A 127 -11.55 -20.21 -5.79
C LEU A 127 -11.53 -21.75 -5.83
N SER A 128 -12.16 -22.33 -6.90
CA SER A 128 -11.93 -23.73 -7.25
C SER A 128 -10.47 -23.96 -7.65
N GLU A 129 -9.96 -25.19 -7.48
CA GLU A 129 -8.57 -25.51 -7.85
C GLU A 129 -8.30 -25.25 -9.34
N GLU A 130 -9.26 -25.52 -10.23
CA GLU A 130 -9.16 -25.22 -11.65
C GLU A 130 -8.88 -23.71 -11.89
N LYS A 131 -9.62 -22.83 -11.22
CA LYS A 131 -9.40 -21.37 -11.30
C LYS A 131 -8.08 -20.94 -10.68
N LYS A 132 -7.69 -21.53 -9.55
CA LYS A 132 -6.39 -21.26 -8.92
C LYS A 132 -5.24 -21.61 -9.86
N GLU A 133 -5.26 -22.80 -10.49
CA GLU A 133 -4.24 -23.22 -11.46
C GLU A 133 -4.18 -22.27 -12.64
N TYR A 134 -5.33 -21.87 -13.19
CA TYR A 134 -5.38 -20.90 -14.26
C TYR A 134 -4.69 -19.60 -13.85
N TYR A 135 -5.04 -18.98 -12.71
CA TYR A 135 -4.45 -17.71 -12.29
C TYR A 135 -2.96 -17.84 -11.90
N ARG A 136 -2.53 -18.98 -11.34
CA ARG A 136 -1.11 -19.28 -11.08
C ARG A 136 -0.29 -19.31 -12.38
N SER A 137 -0.90 -19.69 -13.52
CA SER A 137 -0.23 -19.71 -14.81
C SER A 137 0.05 -18.31 -15.36
N LEU A 138 -0.67 -17.29 -14.86
CA LEU A 138 -0.58 -15.94 -15.40
C LEU A 138 0.61 -15.15 -14.86
N THR A 139 1.25 -14.43 -15.78
CA THR A 139 2.32 -13.46 -15.50
C THR A 139 1.87 -12.10 -16.01
N ILE A 140 2.07 -11.08 -15.21
CA ILE A 140 1.68 -9.70 -15.50
C ILE A 140 2.90 -8.81 -15.65
N LYS A 141 2.84 -7.86 -16.59
CA LYS A 141 3.79 -6.76 -16.69
C LYS A 141 3.15 -5.49 -16.17
N LEU A 142 3.85 -4.82 -15.29
CA LEU A 142 3.44 -3.57 -14.67
C LEU A 142 4.31 -2.44 -15.20
N LYS A 143 3.68 -1.33 -15.50
CA LYS A 143 4.37 -0.10 -15.88
C LYS A 143 3.56 1.09 -15.35
N PHE A 144 4.23 2.12 -14.86
CA PHE A 144 3.58 3.37 -14.50
C PHE A 144 2.93 4.01 -15.73
N LYS A 145 1.70 4.51 -15.55
CA LYS A 145 0.93 5.26 -16.53
C LYS A 145 0.29 6.44 -15.82
N ASN A 146 0.65 7.64 -16.18
CA ASN A 146 0.16 8.86 -15.52
C ASN A 146 -1.34 9.09 -15.69
N ASP A 147 -1.92 8.59 -16.78
CA ASP A 147 -3.33 8.76 -17.14
C ASP A 147 -4.30 7.82 -16.40
N THR A 148 -3.81 7.00 -15.48
CA THR A 148 -4.62 5.97 -14.84
C THR A 148 -5.20 6.35 -13.48
N ILE A 149 -4.36 6.78 -12.53
CA ILE A 149 -4.79 7.06 -11.15
C ILE A 149 -4.18 8.31 -10.53
N TYR A 150 -3.08 8.81 -11.06
CA TYR A 150 -2.35 9.93 -10.45
C TYR A 150 -2.66 11.27 -11.10
N HIS A 151 -2.84 11.31 -12.43
CA HIS A 151 -3.11 12.53 -13.20
C HIS A 151 -2.17 13.69 -12.84
N LEU A 152 -0.87 13.37 -12.69
CA LEU A 152 0.15 14.35 -12.31
C LEU A 152 0.39 15.32 -13.46
N GLU A 153 0.63 16.58 -13.15
CA GLU A 153 0.99 17.60 -14.13
C GLU A 153 2.39 17.34 -14.71
N GLU A 154 2.66 17.88 -15.91
CA GLU A 154 3.91 17.64 -16.66
C GLU A 154 5.17 18.00 -15.88
N ASN A 155 5.09 19.01 -15.00
CA ASN A 155 6.21 19.48 -14.16
C ASN A 155 6.18 18.95 -12.73
N ASP A 156 5.33 17.94 -12.44
CA ASP A 156 5.24 17.40 -11.10
C ASP A 156 6.47 16.52 -10.79
N PRO A 157 7.21 16.79 -9.71
CA PRO A 157 8.37 15.98 -9.33
C PRO A 157 8.06 14.49 -9.12
N GLU A 158 6.82 14.19 -8.70
CA GLU A 158 6.36 12.81 -8.56
C GLU A 158 6.28 12.11 -9.93
N LEU A 159 5.91 12.84 -10.99
CA LEU A 159 5.82 12.29 -12.34
C LEU A 159 7.19 11.84 -12.85
N GLU A 160 8.22 12.64 -12.67
CA GLU A 160 9.59 12.29 -13.06
C GLU A 160 10.06 11.03 -12.33
N PHE A 161 9.91 11.01 -11.01
CA PHE A 161 10.27 9.87 -10.17
C PHE A 161 9.53 8.59 -10.57
N MET A 162 8.22 8.63 -10.76
CA MET A 162 7.42 7.46 -11.10
C MET A 162 7.65 6.99 -12.53
N SER A 163 7.87 7.91 -13.46
CA SER A 163 8.12 7.62 -14.87
C SER A 163 9.49 7.00 -15.13
N ALA A 164 10.48 7.26 -14.27
CA ALA A 164 11.82 6.65 -14.35
C ALA A 164 11.81 5.13 -14.14
N SER A 165 10.71 4.57 -13.61
CA SER A 165 10.60 3.14 -13.40
C SER A 165 10.50 2.37 -14.73
N LYS A 166 11.39 1.37 -14.91
CA LYS A 166 11.39 0.46 -16.06
C LYS A 166 10.20 -0.51 -16.09
N GLY A 167 9.38 -0.50 -15.03
CA GLY A 167 8.32 -1.46 -14.82
C GLY A 167 8.83 -2.78 -14.25
N SER A 168 7.92 -3.70 -13.97
CA SER A 168 8.23 -5.01 -13.41
C SER A 168 7.42 -6.11 -14.07
N ILE A 169 7.95 -7.35 -14.05
CA ILE A 169 7.24 -8.56 -14.45
C ILE A 169 7.09 -9.43 -13.22
N ARG A 170 5.86 -9.86 -12.96
CA ARG A 170 5.53 -10.65 -11.76
C ARG A 170 4.51 -11.72 -12.08
N LYS A 171 4.46 -12.77 -11.27
CA LYS A 171 3.31 -13.67 -11.23
C LYS A 171 2.08 -12.91 -10.75
N LEU A 172 0.90 -13.19 -11.33
CA LEU A 172 -0.38 -12.68 -10.84
C LEU A 172 -0.70 -13.23 -9.44
N VAL A 173 -0.35 -14.48 -9.19
CA VAL A 173 -0.47 -15.13 -7.88
C VAL A 173 0.92 -15.23 -7.26
N GLY A 174 1.09 -14.61 -6.10
CA GLY A 174 2.28 -14.71 -5.27
C GLY A 174 2.07 -15.64 -4.08
N ILE A 175 3.17 -16.00 -3.41
CA ILE A 175 3.16 -16.69 -2.11
C ILE A 175 3.74 -15.73 -1.09
N HIS A 176 3.01 -15.48 -0.02
CA HIS A 176 3.46 -14.57 1.05
C HIS A 176 4.65 -15.20 1.77
N PRO A 177 5.79 -14.49 1.90
CA PRO A 177 7.06 -15.08 2.38
C PRO A 177 7.01 -15.57 3.83
N HIS A 178 6.15 -15.00 4.67
CA HIS A 178 6.08 -15.33 6.10
C HIS A 178 4.89 -16.24 6.43
N THR A 179 3.73 -16.04 5.79
CA THR A 179 2.53 -16.84 6.07
C THR A 179 2.40 -18.08 5.19
N GLY A 180 3.08 -18.09 4.03
CA GLY A 180 2.93 -19.14 3.02
C GLY A 180 1.63 -19.09 2.22
N GLU A 181 0.73 -18.15 2.54
CA GLU A 181 -0.55 -18.00 1.87
C GLU A 181 -0.37 -17.45 0.44
N GLU A 182 -1.20 -17.94 -0.48
CA GLU A 182 -1.26 -17.43 -1.84
C GLU A 182 -2.17 -16.19 -1.90
N TYR A 183 -1.74 -15.19 -2.66
CA TYR A 183 -2.46 -13.93 -2.81
C TYR A 183 -2.47 -13.45 -4.26
N PHE A 184 -3.47 -12.64 -4.62
CA PHE A 184 -3.48 -11.91 -5.88
C PHE A 184 -2.63 -10.66 -5.80
N TYR A 185 -1.60 -10.54 -6.65
CA TYR A 185 -0.88 -9.31 -6.88
C TYR A 185 -1.54 -8.56 -8.04
N PHE A 186 -2.51 -7.69 -7.75
CA PHE A 186 -3.42 -7.13 -8.76
C PHE A 186 -3.54 -5.60 -8.76
N PRO A 187 -2.45 -4.85 -8.90
CA PRO A 187 -2.51 -3.39 -9.12
C PRO A 187 -2.92 -3.10 -10.57
N TYR A 188 -4.18 -3.36 -10.92
CA TYR A 188 -4.65 -3.49 -12.31
C TYR A 188 -4.44 -2.23 -13.17
N HIS A 189 -4.42 -1.04 -12.58
CA HIS A 189 -4.15 0.20 -13.29
C HIS A 189 -2.76 0.22 -13.97
N PHE A 190 -1.80 -0.52 -13.42
CA PHE A 190 -0.45 -0.60 -13.94
C PHE A 190 -0.21 -1.76 -14.88
N ILE A 191 -1.17 -2.70 -14.99
CA ILE A 191 -1.04 -3.87 -15.88
C ILE A 191 -1.07 -3.39 -17.33
N CYS A 192 0.01 -3.68 -18.06
CA CYS A 192 0.13 -3.34 -19.47
C CYS A 192 0.19 -4.57 -20.39
N ASP A 193 0.52 -5.74 -19.86
CA ASP A 193 0.52 -7.02 -20.57
C ASP A 193 0.22 -8.18 -19.62
N ILE A 194 -0.37 -9.26 -20.14
CA ILE A 194 -0.57 -10.54 -19.44
C ILE A 194 -0.09 -11.68 -20.33
N TRP A 195 0.57 -12.68 -19.73
CA TRP A 195 0.96 -13.92 -20.37
C TRP A 195 0.37 -15.12 -19.63
N GLU A 196 -0.08 -16.12 -20.37
CA GLU A 196 -0.40 -17.45 -19.88
C GLU A 196 0.77 -18.38 -20.27
N GLY A 197 1.56 -18.78 -19.28
CA GLY A 197 2.84 -19.43 -19.53
C GLY A 197 3.77 -18.57 -20.38
N LYS A 198 4.08 -19.04 -21.62
CA LYS A 198 4.93 -18.32 -22.58
C LYS A 198 4.12 -17.52 -23.63
N LYS A 199 2.80 -17.67 -23.66
CA LYS A 199 1.93 -17.07 -24.65
C LYS A 199 1.38 -15.73 -24.14
N LYS A 200 1.60 -14.66 -24.92
CA LYS A 200 0.99 -13.36 -24.64
C LYS A 200 -0.51 -13.43 -24.91
N VAL A 201 -1.31 -12.91 -23.96
CA VAL A 201 -2.76 -12.78 -24.12
C VAL A 201 -3.05 -11.51 -24.92
N ASN A 202 -3.66 -11.65 -26.09
CA ASN A 202 -3.93 -10.53 -27.00
C ASN A 202 -4.96 -9.55 -26.44
N ASP A 203 -6.05 -10.08 -25.87
CA ASP A 203 -7.06 -9.28 -25.17
C ASP A 203 -7.18 -9.76 -23.72
N TYR A 204 -6.55 -9.03 -22.81
CA TYR A 204 -6.57 -9.34 -21.38
C TYR A 204 -7.64 -8.56 -20.60
N LYS A 205 -8.44 -7.71 -21.25
CA LYS A 205 -9.50 -6.95 -20.58
C LYS A 205 -10.54 -7.86 -19.87
N PRO A 206 -11.00 -8.98 -20.49
CA PRO A 206 -11.90 -9.91 -19.81
C PRO A 206 -11.31 -10.49 -18.51
N ILE A 207 -9.99 -10.78 -18.50
CA ILE A 207 -9.30 -11.29 -17.31
C ILE A 207 -9.28 -10.23 -16.21
N ILE A 208 -9.00 -8.96 -16.55
CA ILE A 208 -9.04 -7.85 -15.60
C ILE A 208 -10.44 -7.70 -15.00
N GLU A 209 -11.49 -7.74 -15.82
CA GLU A 209 -12.87 -7.58 -15.33
C GLU A 209 -13.32 -8.77 -14.48
N ASP A 210 -12.91 -10.01 -14.78
CA ASP A 210 -13.19 -11.17 -13.94
C ASP A 210 -12.47 -11.06 -12.58
N LEU A 211 -11.20 -10.68 -12.58
CA LEU A 211 -10.42 -10.45 -11.36
C LEU A 211 -11.02 -9.34 -10.49
N LYS A 212 -11.48 -8.23 -11.07
CA LYS A 212 -12.19 -7.17 -10.32
C LYS A 212 -13.42 -7.71 -9.61
N LYS A 213 -14.24 -8.53 -10.28
CA LYS A 213 -15.43 -9.16 -9.69
C LYS A 213 -15.10 -10.16 -8.57
N ILE A 214 -13.95 -10.81 -8.65
CA ILE A 214 -13.49 -11.78 -7.65
C ILE A 214 -12.92 -11.04 -6.44
N ILE A 215 -11.98 -10.13 -6.67
CA ILE A 215 -11.16 -9.49 -5.63
C ILE A 215 -11.96 -8.42 -4.87
N PHE A 216 -12.63 -7.51 -5.59
CA PHE A 216 -13.27 -6.34 -4.98
C PHE A 216 -14.70 -6.58 -4.48
N LYS A 217 -15.02 -7.78 -4.02
CA LYS A 217 -16.27 -8.02 -3.29
C LYS A 217 -16.26 -7.27 -1.96
N SER A 218 -17.40 -6.72 -1.56
CA SER A 218 -17.53 -5.93 -0.31
C SER A 218 -17.02 -6.67 0.93
N LYS A 219 -17.24 -7.99 0.99
CA LYS A 219 -16.78 -8.85 2.10
C LYS A 219 -15.24 -8.94 2.24
N HIS A 220 -14.49 -8.52 1.23
CA HIS A 220 -13.02 -8.50 1.23
C HIS A 220 -12.47 -7.10 1.49
N GLN A 221 -13.35 -6.10 1.65
CA GLN A 221 -12.97 -4.70 1.80
C GLN A 221 -13.24 -4.20 3.22
N THR A 222 -12.32 -3.39 3.71
CA THR A 222 -12.48 -2.56 4.91
C THR A 222 -12.42 -1.10 4.48
N HIS A 223 -13.31 -0.28 5.03
CA HIS A 223 -13.36 1.16 4.79
C HIS A 223 -13.02 1.88 6.08
N HIS A 224 -12.05 2.77 6.05
CA HIS A 224 -11.56 3.49 7.20
C HIS A 224 -11.49 4.99 6.96
N ILE A 225 -12.09 5.75 7.86
CA ILE A 225 -11.95 7.21 7.97
C ILE A 225 -11.07 7.46 9.17
N PHE A 226 -9.89 8.01 8.93
CA PHE A 226 -8.90 8.24 9.97
C PHE A 226 -9.37 9.25 11.01
N LYS A 227 -9.11 8.94 12.28
CA LYS A 227 -9.16 9.87 13.40
C LYS A 227 -7.75 10.17 13.90
N GLU A 228 -7.55 11.34 14.49
CA GLU A 228 -6.26 11.69 15.10
C GLU A 228 -5.83 10.60 16.09
N GLY A 229 -4.58 10.15 15.97
CA GLY A 229 -4.05 9.03 16.76
C GLY A 229 -4.33 7.64 16.19
N ASP A 230 -5.02 7.49 15.05
CA ASP A 230 -5.12 6.20 14.38
C ASP A 230 -3.80 5.81 13.73
N LEU A 231 -3.30 4.61 14.04
CA LEU A 231 -2.22 3.95 13.35
C LEU A 231 -2.77 2.77 12.54
N LEU A 232 -2.63 2.83 11.23
CA LEU A 232 -2.97 1.73 10.33
C LEU A 232 -1.67 1.10 9.83
N LEU A 233 -1.57 -0.22 9.96
CA LEU A 233 -0.52 -1.03 9.37
C LEU A 233 -1.12 -1.83 8.20
N MET A 234 -0.47 -1.81 7.03
CA MET A 234 -0.89 -2.56 5.84
C MET A 234 0.23 -3.43 5.31
N ASP A 235 -0.08 -4.69 5.05
CA ASP A 235 0.80 -5.59 4.30
C ASP A 235 0.56 -5.44 2.80
N GLN A 236 1.61 -5.15 2.03
CA GLN A 236 1.50 -4.85 0.60
C GLN A 236 1.40 -6.10 -0.30
N PHE A 237 1.61 -7.29 0.25
CA PHE A 237 1.37 -8.53 -0.47
C PHE A 237 -0.08 -8.99 -0.34
N SER A 238 -0.60 -8.99 0.87
CA SER A 238 -1.95 -9.49 1.17
C SER A 238 -3.05 -8.41 1.03
N SER A 239 -2.71 -7.17 0.65
CA SER A 239 -3.70 -6.11 0.45
C SER A 239 -3.44 -5.17 -0.72
N LEU A 240 -4.53 -4.61 -1.22
CA LEU A 240 -4.58 -3.42 -2.08
C LEU A 240 -5.32 -2.31 -1.33
N HIS A 241 -5.02 -1.07 -1.65
CA HIS A 241 -5.73 0.05 -1.05
C HIS A 241 -6.06 1.13 -2.09
N ARG A 242 -7.10 1.92 -1.77
CA ARG A 242 -7.51 3.10 -2.51
C ARG A 242 -7.94 4.20 -1.55
N ARG A 243 -7.91 5.44 -2.01
CA ARG A 243 -8.34 6.60 -1.23
C ARG A 243 -9.29 7.45 -2.06
N THR A 244 -10.41 7.88 -1.47
CA THR A 244 -11.25 8.94 -2.04
C THR A 244 -10.46 10.26 -2.13
N PRO A 245 -10.94 11.27 -2.87
CA PRO A 245 -10.32 12.59 -2.83
C PRO A 245 -10.14 13.10 -1.40
N VAL A 246 -9.13 13.93 -1.18
CA VAL A 246 -8.94 14.65 0.10
C VAL A 246 -9.75 15.93 0.03
N TYR A 247 -10.59 16.14 1.03
CA TYR A 247 -11.51 17.29 1.09
C TYR A 247 -10.99 18.41 1.99
N ASP A 248 -10.17 18.08 3.00
CA ASP A 248 -9.45 19.05 3.82
C ASP A 248 -7.94 18.96 3.56
N ASN A 249 -7.38 20.00 2.92
CA ASN A 249 -5.93 20.07 2.66
C ASN A 249 -5.07 20.13 3.93
N ASN A 250 -5.67 20.37 5.11
CA ASN A 250 -4.95 20.29 6.38
C ASN A 250 -4.75 18.85 6.86
N ARG A 251 -5.43 17.88 6.25
CA ARG A 251 -5.20 16.46 6.55
C ARG A 251 -3.72 16.12 6.47
N LEU A 252 -3.23 15.42 7.49
CA LEU A 252 -1.84 15.00 7.56
C LEU A 252 -1.74 13.58 8.10
N LEU A 253 -1.16 12.69 7.31
CA LEU A 253 -0.71 11.40 7.79
C LEU A 253 0.82 11.33 7.71
N TRP A 254 1.43 10.67 8.67
CA TRP A 254 2.81 10.18 8.59
C TRP A 254 2.82 8.79 8.01
N ARG A 255 3.57 8.60 6.93
CA ARG A 255 3.75 7.30 6.29
C ARG A 255 5.17 6.81 6.53
N VAL A 256 5.31 5.57 6.97
CA VAL A 256 6.60 4.85 7.02
C VAL A 256 6.46 3.54 6.26
N ALA A 257 7.48 3.19 5.46
CA ALA A 257 7.56 1.89 4.80
C ALA A 257 8.73 1.11 5.38
N SER A 258 8.49 -0.14 5.75
CA SER A 258 9.49 -1.04 6.36
C SER A 258 9.39 -2.45 5.77
N ASP A 259 10.44 -3.26 5.97
CA ASP A 259 10.33 -4.71 5.85
C ASP A 259 10.03 -5.32 7.23
N TYR A 260 10.08 -6.67 7.34
CA TYR A 260 9.79 -7.40 8.58
C TYR A 260 11.04 -8.09 9.17
N ARG A 261 12.25 -7.78 8.70
CA ARG A 261 13.45 -8.58 8.96
C ARG A 261 13.86 -8.72 10.44
N ASN A 262 13.42 -7.81 11.31
CA ASN A 262 13.74 -7.86 12.73
C ASN A 262 12.75 -8.73 13.53
N ILE A 263 11.61 -9.08 12.92
CA ILE A 263 10.51 -9.81 13.55
C ILE A 263 10.39 -11.25 13.01
N PHE A 264 10.57 -11.45 11.68
CA PHE A 264 10.44 -12.75 10.99
C PHE A 264 11.74 -13.27 10.41
#